data_fab9bcd1b055555991bebf48953ac064
#
_entry.id   fab9bcd1b055555991bebf48953ac064
#
_cell.length_a   1.000
_cell.length_b   1.000
_cell.length_c   1.000
_cell.angle_alpha   90.00
_cell.angle_beta   90.00
_cell.angle_gamma   90.00
#
_symmetry.space_group_name_H-M   'P 1'
#
loop_
_entity.id
_entity.type
_entity.pdbx_description
1 polymer ?
#
loop_
_entity_poly.entity_id
_entity_poly.type
_entity_poly.pdbx_seq_one_letter_code
_entity_poly.pdbx_strand_id
1 'polypeptide(L)'
;MNRDIKNQLLIYLTLFISLYVDTYMFTSDLQMRKPTFVLLTLIYWNMALPDRIGIMAALSFGIFVDLLEGSLLGLHGILFVLITYICQRFFYQFRVSPLWQQSLILFFLFILYKQVFALDFMNTNQDVTNLSDSSFFMNSFFFALFSAFMWSPLFLTLRYYRRRWLKHNS
;
A
#
# COMPACT_ATOMS: atom_id res chain seq x y z
N MET A 1 -13.49 -19.77 -19.90
CA MET A 1 -12.97 -18.54 -19.28
C MET A 1 -11.45 -18.57 -19.43
N ASN A 2 -10.86 -17.64 -20.18
CA ASN A 2 -9.43 -17.61 -20.47
C ASN A 2 -8.63 -17.60 -19.16
N ARG A 3 -7.55 -18.38 -19.07
CA ARG A 3 -6.70 -18.49 -17.88
C ARG A 3 -6.17 -17.12 -17.42
N ASP A 4 -5.92 -16.23 -18.36
CA ASP A 4 -5.43 -14.88 -18.07
C ASP A 4 -6.48 -14.04 -17.33
N ILE A 5 -7.74 -14.13 -17.72
CA ILE A 5 -8.86 -13.45 -17.05
C ILE A 5 -9.01 -13.98 -15.62
N LYS A 6 -8.90 -15.31 -15.43
CA LYS A 6 -8.97 -15.91 -14.09
C LYS A 6 -7.83 -15.42 -13.18
N ASN A 7 -6.61 -15.36 -13.71
CA ASN A 7 -5.45 -14.88 -12.96
C ASN A 7 -5.60 -13.40 -12.59
N GLN A 8 -6.07 -12.55 -13.51
CA GLN A 8 -6.37 -11.14 -13.21
C GLN A 8 -7.45 -11.00 -12.15
N LEU A 9 -8.54 -11.75 -12.28
CA LEU A 9 -9.64 -11.71 -11.32
C LEU A 9 -9.18 -12.10 -9.91
N LEU A 10 -8.32 -13.10 -9.78
CA LEU A 10 -7.74 -13.52 -8.50
C LEU A 10 -6.85 -12.41 -7.87
N ILE A 11 -6.11 -11.69 -8.69
CA ILE A 11 -5.27 -10.55 -8.23
C ILE A 11 -6.17 -9.43 -7.72
N TYR A 12 -7.16 -9.01 -8.50
CA TYR A 12 -8.10 -7.96 -8.09
C TYR A 12 -8.89 -8.36 -6.84
N LEU A 13 -9.25 -9.63 -6.70
CA LEU A 13 -9.93 -10.13 -5.51
C LEU A 13 -9.07 -9.94 -4.24
N THR A 14 -7.77 -10.20 -4.30
CA THR A 14 -6.88 -9.95 -3.15
C THR A 14 -6.76 -8.46 -2.83
N LEU A 15 -6.77 -7.58 -3.84
CA LEU A 15 -6.78 -6.13 -3.65
C LEU A 15 -8.09 -5.65 -3.02
N PHE A 16 -9.24 -6.18 -3.44
CA PHE A 16 -10.52 -5.87 -2.80
C PHE A 16 -10.62 -6.38 -1.37
N ILE A 17 -10.07 -7.57 -1.09
CA ILE A 17 -10.00 -8.09 0.29
C ILE A 17 -9.14 -7.17 1.15
N SER A 18 -7.98 -6.72 0.67
CA SER A 18 -7.14 -5.80 1.43
C SER A 18 -7.80 -4.43 1.63
N LEU A 19 -8.56 -3.94 0.66
CA LEU A 19 -9.37 -2.73 0.78
C LEU A 19 -10.44 -2.88 1.87
N TYR A 20 -11.13 -4.01 1.89
CA TYR A 20 -12.11 -4.32 2.93
C TYR A 20 -11.49 -4.35 4.33
N VAL A 21 -10.31 -4.99 4.46
CA VAL A 21 -9.56 -5.04 5.71
C VAL A 21 -9.16 -3.64 6.18
N ASP A 22 -8.66 -2.79 5.28
CA ASP A 22 -8.28 -1.42 5.59
C ASP A 22 -9.45 -0.58 6.09
N THR A 23 -10.63 -0.77 5.49
CA THR A 23 -11.81 0.06 5.81
C THR A 23 -12.54 -0.42 7.06
N TYR A 24 -12.68 -1.74 7.25
CA TYR A 24 -13.59 -2.28 8.26
C TYR A 24 -12.92 -2.89 9.49
N MET A 25 -11.67 -3.32 9.41
CA MET A 25 -11.03 -4.02 10.54
C MET A 25 -10.44 -3.10 11.60
N PHE A 26 -10.23 -1.83 11.29
CA PHE A 26 -9.61 -0.90 12.23
C PHE A 26 -10.62 0.14 12.70
N THR A 27 -10.86 0.14 14.02
CA THR A 27 -11.68 1.15 14.70
C THR A 27 -11.03 2.52 14.66
N SER A 28 -11.83 3.57 14.84
CA SER A 28 -11.45 4.99 14.74
C SER A 28 -10.18 5.37 15.51
N ASP A 29 -9.94 4.76 16.67
CA ASP A 29 -8.79 5.10 17.53
C ASP A 29 -7.43 4.64 16.98
N LEU A 30 -7.44 3.58 16.16
CA LEU A 30 -6.24 3.03 15.53
C LEU A 30 -6.03 3.54 14.10
N GLN A 31 -6.94 4.36 13.58
CA GLN A 31 -6.95 4.78 12.18
C GLN A 31 -5.68 5.52 11.75
N MET A 32 -5.07 6.30 12.64
CA MET A 32 -3.81 7.00 12.36
C MET A 32 -2.58 6.08 12.32
N ARG A 33 -2.66 4.89 12.92
CA ARG A 33 -1.54 3.93 13.06
C ARG A 33 -1.73 2.65 12.26
N LYS A 34 -2.90 2.46 11.63
CA LYS A 34 -3.20 1.26 10.85
C LYS A 34 -2.27 1.14 9.63
N PRO A 35 -1.73 -0.04 9.32
CA PRO A 35 -0.99 -0.25 8.09
C PRO A 35 -1.93 -0.17 6.89
N THR A 36 -1.45 0.32 5.77
CA THR A 36 -2.22 0.37 4.52
C THR A 36 -2.06 -0.95 3.77
N PHE A 37 -2.94 -1.92 4.03
CA PHE A 37 -2.87 -3.25 3.41
C PHE A 37 -3.08 -3.21 1.90
N VAL A 38 -3.92 -2.31 1.40
CA VAL A 38 -4.11 -2.12 -0.04
C VAL A 38 -2.79 -1.77 -0.71
N LEU A 39 -2.05 -0.80 -0.15
CA LEU A 39 -0.77 -0.37 -0.70
C LEU A 39 0.28 -1.47 -0.63
N LEU A 40 0.37 -2.19 0.49
CA LEU A 40 1.27 -3.34 0.64
C LEU A 40 0.95 -4.45 -0.37
N THR A 41 -0.32 -4.78 -0.56
CA THR A 41 -0.77 -5.78 -1.53
C THR A 41 -0.48 -5.35 -2.96
N LEU A 42 -0.68 -4.07 -3.25
CA LEU A 42 -0.39 -3.48 -4.56
C LEU A 42 1.12 -3.52 -4.86
N ILE A 43 1.97 -3.16 -3.90
CA ILE A 43 3.43 -3.28 -4.03
C ILE A 43 3.83 -4.72 -4.30
N TYR A 44 3.27 -5.69 -3.56
CA TYR A 44 3.55 -7.10 -3.79
C TYR A 44 3.23 -7.55 -5.21
N TRP A 45 2.03 -7.25 -5.71
CA TRP A 45 1.63 -7.66 -7.04
C TRP A 45 2.41 -6.96 -8.15
N ASN A 46 2.76 -5.70 -7.93
CA ASN A 46 3.61 -4.94 -8.82
C ASN A 46 5.01 -5.56 -8.95
N MET A 47 5.56 -6.08 -7.84
CA MET A 47 6.81 -6.84 -7.84
C MET A 47 6.67 -8.25 -8.41
N ALA A 48 5.51 -8.88 -8.22
CA ALA A 48 5.29 -10.26 -8.64
C ALA A 48 4.95 -10.37 -10.13
N LEU A 49 4.14 -9.44 -10.65
CA LEU A 49 3.60 -9.43 -12.01
C LEU A 49 3.45 -7.99 -12.53
N PRO A 50 4.57 -7.30 -12.85
CA PRO A 50 4.55 -5.89 -13.27
C PRO A 50 3.74 -5.66 -14.54
N ASP A 51 3.69 -6.66 -15.43
CA ASP A 51 2.95 -6.58 -16.70
C ASP A 51 1.43 -6.60 -16.53
N ARG A 52 0.93 -7.04 -15.37
CA ARG A 52 -0.51 -7.21 -15.11
C ARG A 52 -1.10 -6.14 -14.21
N ILE A 53 -0.29 -5.54 -13.35
CA ILE A 53 -0.70 -4.46 -12.45
C ILE A 53 0.19 -3.26 -12.73
N GLY A 54 -0.39 -2.31 -13.43
CA GLY A 54 0.24 -1.06 -13.81
C GLY A 54 -0.20 0.12 -12.92
N ILE A 55 0.29 1.28 -13.31
CA ILE A 55 -0.02 2.59 -12.72
C ILE A 55 -1.54 2.84 -12.68
N MET A 56 -2.29 2.38 -13.70
CA MET A 56 -3.74 2.55 -13.73
C MET A 56 -4.46 1.81 -12.62
N ALA A 57 -4.02 0.61 -12.26
CA ALA A 57 -4.58 -0.11 -11.12
C ALA A 57 -4.28 0.63 -9.80
N ALA A 58 -3.06 1.14 -9.64
CA ALA A 58 -2.68 1.94 -8.48
C ALA A 58 -3.56 3.19 -8.33
N LEU A 59 -3.77 3.92 -9.42
CA LEU A 59 -4.64 5.10 -9.44
C LEU A 59 -6.08 4.74 -9.05
N SER A 60 -6.64 3.69 -9.67
CA SER A 60 -8.02 3.27 -9.40
C SER A 60 -8.22 2.88 -7.93
N PHE A 61 -7.34 2.04 -7.37
CA PHE A 61 -7.44 1.65 -5.97
C PHE A 61 -7.18 2.82 -5.01
N GLY A 62 -6.29 3.75 -5.35
CA GLY A 62 -6.09 4.96 -4.56
C GLY A 62 -7.34 5.84 -4.52
N ILE A 63 -8.02 6.04 -5.65
CA ILE A 63 -9.29 6.77 -5.71
C ILE A 63 -10.39 6.05 -4.90
N PHE A 64 -10.43 4.71 -4.93
CA PHE A 64 -11.37 3.96 -4.08
C PHE A 64 -11.10 4.18 -2.60
N VAL A 65 -9.84 4.23 -2.18
CA VAL A 65 -9.48 4.55 -0.79
C VAL A 65 -9.92 5.96 -0.42
N ASP A 66 -9.68 6.96 -1.30
CA ASP A 66 -10.12 8.35 -1.08
C ASP A 66 -11.64 8.44 -0.86
N LEU A 67 -12.42 7.72 -1.68
CA LEU A 67 -13.88 7.69 -1.56
C LEU A 67 -14.37 7.05 -0.26
N LEU A 68 -13.66 6.02 0.22
CA LEU A 68 -14.04 5.30 1.43
C LEU A 68 -13.61 6.02 2.71
N GLU A 69 -12.45 6.68 2.68
CA GLU A 69 -11.91 7.42 3.83
C GLU A 69 -12.40 8.88 3.89
N GLY A 70 -13.03 9.38 2.82
CA GLY A 70 -13.50 10.75 2.75
C GLY A 70 -12.38 11.78 2.67
N SER A 71 -11.20 11.38 2.20
CA SER A 71 -10.04 12.24 2.00
C SER A 71 -10.17 13.08 0.71
N LEU A 72 -9.22 14.01 0.48
CA LEU A 72 -9.17 14.73 -0.80
C LEU A 72 -9.05 13.75 -1.96
N LEU A 73 -10.01 13.83 -2.87
CA LEU A 73 -10.10 12.91 -4.01
C LEU A 73 -8.82 12.99 -4.87
N GLY A 74 -8.14 11.86 -5.03
CA GLY A 74 -6.93 11.72 -5.81
C GLY A 74 -5.64 11.74 -4.99
N LEU A 75 -5.68 12.07 -3.71
CA LEU A 75 -4.49 12.12 -2.86
C LEU A 75 -3.85 10.73 -2.73
N HIS A 76 -4.62 9.73 -2.29
CA HIS A 76 -4.15 8.34 -2.26
C HIS A 76 -3.84 7.84 -3.66
N GLY A 77 -4.64 8.25 -4.66
CA GLY A 77 -4.40 7.93 -6.07
C GLY A 77 -3.00 8.33 -6.53
N ILE A 78 -2.62 9.59 -6.33
CA ILE A 78 -1.31 10.13 -6.70
C ILE A 78 -0.19 9.43 -5.91
N LEU A 79 -0.37 9.25 -4.60
CA LEU A 79 0.60 8.58 -3.75
C LEU A 79 0.83 7.11 -4.16
N PHE A 80 -0.24 6.37 -4.45
CA PHE A 80 -0.15 4.99 -4.91
C PHE A 80 0.54 4.89 -6.27
N VAL A 81 0.26 5.81 -7.19
CA VAL A 81 0.95 5.89 -8.48
C VAL A 81 2.44 6.16 -8.28
N LEU A 82 2.79 7.13 -7.45
CA LEU A 82 4.18 7.49 -7.18
C LEU A 82 4.96 6.32 -6.57
N ILE A 83 4.40 5.67 -5.57
CA ILE A 83 5.01 4.50 -4.91
C ILE A 83 5.14 3.34 -5.89
N THR A 84 4.09 3.09 -6.68
CA THR A 84 4.10 2.05 -7.72
C THR A 84 5.19 2.32 -8.75
N TYR A 85 5.34 3.56 -9.20
CA TYR A 85 6.39 3.97 -10.14
C TYR A 85 7.79 3.75 -9.55
N ILE A 86 8.02 4.15 -8.30
CA ILE A 86 9.29 3.92 -7.60
C ILE A 86 9.58 2.42 -7.51
N CYS A 87 8.60 1.61 -7.11
CA CYS A 87 8.75 0.16 -7.02
C CYS A 87 9.05 -0.47 -8.39
N GLN A 88 8.42 0.00 -9.47
CA GLN A 88 8.71 -0.48 -10.83
C GLN A 88 10.11 -0.07 -11.29
N ARG A 89 10.54 1.15 -10.98
CA ARG A 89 11.86 1.65 -11.36
C ARG A 89 12.98 0.85 -10.70
N PHE A 90 12.80 0.49 -9.43
CA PHE A 90 13.77 -0.27 -8.65
C PHE A 90 13.43 -1.77 -8.55
N PHE A 91 12.57 -2.26 -9.44
CA PHE A 91 12.03 -3.61 -9.43
C PHE A 91 13.09 -4.72 -9.25
N TYR A 92 14.18 -4.66 -10.00
CA TYR A 92 15.22 -5.69 -9.93
C TYR A 92 15.93 -5.72 -8.57
N GLN A 93 16.27 -4.57 -8.05
CA GLN A 93 16.97 -4.46 -6.76
C GLN A 93 16.07 -4.92 -5.62
N PHE A 94 14.80 -4.50 -5.66
CA PHE A 94 13.84 -4.83 -4.62
C PHE A 94 13.49 -6.32 -4.60
N ARG A 95 13.33 -6.95 -5.77
CA ARG A 95 12.98 -8.37 -5.88
C ARG A 95 14.09 -9.31 -5.44
N VAL A 96 15.35 -8.94 -5.64
CA VAL A 96 16.53 -9.75 -5.28
C VAL A 96 16.92 -9.54 -3.81
N SER A 97 16.51 -8.43 -3.21
CA SER A 97 16.83 -8.10 -1.82
C SER A 97 16.17 -9.06 -0.82
N PRO A 98 16.84 -9.37 0.31
CA PRO A 98 16.24 -10.15 1.39
C PRO A 98 15.07 -9.38 2.03
N LEU A 99 14.11 -10.09 2.64
CA LEU A 99 12.88 -9.52 3.19
C LEU A 99 13.11 -8.38 4.20
N TRP A 100 14.15 -8.48 5.02
CA TRP A 100 14.46 -7.44 6.00
C TRP A 100 14.86 -6.11 5.33
N GLN A 101 15.60 -6.16 4.22
CA GLN A 101 15.97 -4.98 3.45
C GLN A 101 14.77 -4.38 2.74
N GLN A 102 13.86 -5.22 2.20
CA GLN A 102 12.59 -4.78 1.65
C GLN A 102 11.76 -4.05 2.71
N SER A 103 11.62 -4.61 3.90
CA SER A 103 10.90 -3.99 5.02
C SER A 103 11.50 -2.64 5.41
N LEU A 104 12.83 -2.51 5.39
CA LEU A 104 13.52 -1.26 5.70
C LEU A 104 13.26 -0.18 4.64
N ILE A 105 13.29 -0.53 3.36
CA ILE A 105 12.95 0.39 2.27
C ILE A 105 11.50 0.84 2.40
N LEU A 106 10.58 -0.08 2.65
CA LEU A 106 9.18 0.23 2.86
C LEU A 106 8.95 1.12 4.08
N PHE A 107 9.69 0.92 5.16
CA PHE A 107 9.62 1.78 6.34
C PHE A 107 9.88 3.25 5.99
N PHE A 108 10.96 3.56 5.28
CA PHE A 108 11.24 4.92 4.85
C PHE A 108 10.20 5.46 3.88
N LEU A 109 9.73 4.61 2.97
CA LEU A 109 8.71 4.98 1.99
C LEU A 109 7.37 5.31 2.66
N PHE A 110 6.99 4.57 3.71
CA PHE A 110 5.79 4.85 4.48
C PHE A 110 5.90 6.09 5.38
N ILE A 111 7.10 6.43 5.85
CA ILE A 111 7.32 7.73 6.52
C ILE A 111 7.04 8.86 5.52
N LEU A 112 7.64 8.80 4.32
CA LEU A 112 7.40 9.81 3.28
C LEU A 112 5.92 9.90 2.89
N TYR A 113 5.25 8.75 2.77
CA TYR A 113 3.81 8.69 2.51
C TYR A 113 3.02 9.48 3.56
N LYS A 114 3.29 9.28 4.85
CA LYS A 114 2.61 10.00 5.94
C LYS A 114 2.94 11.50 5.94
N GLN A 115 4.16 11.89 5.61
CA GLN A 115 4.53 13.30 5.52
C GLN A 115 3.76 14.02 4.41
N VAL A 116 3.62 13.41 3.23
CA VAL A 116 2.83 13.99 2.14
C VAL A 116 1.36 14.06 2.53
N PHE A 117 0.84 13.05 3.22
CA PHE A 117 -0.53 13.06 3.72
C PHE A 117 -0.80 14.13 4.76
N ALA A 118 0.22 14.50 5.54
CA ALA A 118 0.11 15.61 6.50
C ALA A 118 -0.10 16.97 5.85
N LEU A 119 0.40 17.17 4.62
CA LEU A 119 0.17 18.41 3.87
C LEU A 119 -1.31 18.63 3.54
N ASP A 120 -2.07 17.55 3.41
CA ASP A 120 -3.52 17.60 3.21
C ASP A 120 -4.25 18.11 4.46
N PHE A 121 -3.86 17.64 5.63
CA PHE A 121 -4.40 18.13 6.91
C PHE A 121 -4.14 19.62 7.14
N MET A 122 -3.02 20.14 6.66
CA MET A 122 -2.72 21.59 6.75
C MET A 122 -3.68 22.44 5.93
N ASN A 123 -4.21 21.87 4.84
CA ASN A 123 -5.06 22.61 3.89
C ASN A 123 -6.55 22.60 4.26
N THR A 124 -6.99 21.63 5.07
CA THR A 124 -8.42 21.42 5.42
C THR A 124 -8.88 22.08 6.72
N ASN A 125 -8.15 23.04 7.28
CA ASN A 125 -8.54 23.78 8.48
C ASN A 125 -8.57 22.98 9.77
N GLN A 126 -7.49 22.83 10.44
CA GLN A 126 -7.54 22.86 11.90
C GLN A 126 -6.12 22.87 12.45
N ASP A 127 -5.82 23.94 13.16
CA ASP A 127 -4.68 24.09 14.06
C ASP A 127 -3.33 23.50 13.58
N VAL A 128 -2.63 24.29 12.79
CA VAL A 128 -1.23 24.07 12.35
C VAL A 128 -0.29 23.72 13.53
N THR A 129 -0.73 24.02 14.76
CA THR A 129 -0.05 23.68 16.01
C THR A 129 0.10 22.17 16.23
N ASN A 130 -0.82 21.34 15.70
CA ASN A 130 -0.80 19.89 15.91
C ASN A 130 0.20 19.13 15.01
N LEU A 131 0.70 19.77 13.95
CA LEU A 131 1.67 19.15 13.02
C LEU A 131 3.12 19.29 13.49
N SER A 132 3.42 20.27 14.32
CA SER A 132 4.73 20.42 14.97
C SER A 132 4.85 19.57 16.24
N ASP A 133 3.75 18.93 16.66
CA ASP A 133 3.74 18.12 17.86
C ASP A 133 4.53 16.81 17.68
N SER A 134 5.31 16.49 18.69
CA SER A 134 6.01 15.21 18.80
C SER A 134 5.08 13.99 18.61
N SER A 135 3.79 14.15 18.88
CA SER A 135 2.75 13.14 18.68
C SER A 135 2.53 12.76 17.21
N PHE A 136 2.61 13.71 16.28
CA PHE A 136 2.47 13.43 14.86
C PHE A 136 3.65 12.59 14.32
N PHE A 137 4.89 12.96 14.69
CA PHE A 137 6.06 12.19 14.30
C PHE A 137 6.05 10.79 14.89
N MET A 138 5.64 10.65 16.16
CA MET A 138 5.48 9.35 16.81
C MET A 138 4.43 8.50 16.10
N ASN A 139 3.28 9.05 15.74
CA ASN A 139 2.24 8.33 15.01
C ASN A 139 2.70 7.89 13.62
N SER A 140 3.41 8.75 12.90
CA SER A 140 3.98 8.44 11.58
C SER A 140 5.05 7.34 11.67
N PHE A 141 5.87 7.37 12.71
CA PHE A 141 6.87 6.36 13.00
C PHE A 141 6.24 4.99 13.29
N PHE A 142 5.25 4.95 14.18
CA PHE A 142 4.54 3.72 14.50
C PHE A 142 3.77 3.16 13.29
N PHE A 143 3.15 4.01 12.50
CA PHE A 143 2.50 3.61 11.26
C PHE A 143 3.50 2.93 10.30
N ALA A 144 4.65 3.56 10.05
CA ALA A 144 5.67 3.03 9.17
C ALA A 144 6.27 1.72 9.71
N LEU A 145 6.55 1.66 11.02
CA LEU A 145 7.08 0.48 11.68
C LEU A 145 6.09 -0.70 11.59
N PHE A 146 4.83 -0.46 11.86
CA PHE A 146 3.79 -1.49 11.81
C PHE A 146 3.55 -1.98 10.38
N SER A 147 3.54 -1.07 9.40
CA SER A 147 3.42 -1.41 7.98
C SER A 147 4.62 -2.23 7.47
N ALA A 148 5.84 -1.85 7.86
CA ALA A 148 7.05 -2.59 7.51
C ALA A 148 7.10 -3.98 8.16
N PHE A 149 6.61 -4.12 9.39
CA PHE A 149 6.49 -5.40 10.07
C PHE A 149 5.45 -6.31 9.40
N MET A 150 4.31 -5.74 9.00
CA MET A 150 3.24 -6.47 8.30
C MET A 150 3.64 -6.90 6.88
N TRP A 151 4.69 -6.32 6.31
CA TRP A 151 5.20 -6.73 5.00
C TRP A 151 5.59 -8.20 4.94
N SER A 152 6.35 -8.68 5.93
CA SER A 152 6.86 -10.06 5.92
C SER A 152 5.77 -11.12 5.90
N PRO A 153 4.78 -11.13 6.81
CA PRO A 153 3.70 -12.12 6.77
C PRO A 153 2.81 -11.95 5.53
N LEU A 154 2.53 -10.72 5.10
CA LEU A 154 1.74 -10.45 3.91
C LEU A 154 2.45 -10.98 2.65
N PHE A 155 3.75 -10.72 2.52
CA PHE A 155 4.56 -11.23 1.41
C PHE A 155 4.52 -12.77 1.34
N LEU A 156 4.67 -13.45 2.46
CA LEU A 156 4.65 -14.91 2.53
C LEU A 156 3.27 -15.47 2.17
N THR A 157 2.20 -14.88 2.68
CA THR A 157 0.83 -15.31 2.38
C THR A 157 0.47 -15.12 0.91
N LEU A 158 0.77 -13.96 0.34
CA LEU A 158 0.53 -13.69 -1.08
C LEU A 158 1.43 -14.53 -2.00
N ARG A 159 2.67 -14.81 -1.59
CA ARG A 159 3.57 -15.72 -2.30
C ARG A 159 3.03 -17.14 -2.32
N TYR A 160 2.51 -17.63 -1.18
CA TYR A 160 1.86 -18.94 -1.09
C TYR A 160 0.62 -18.99 -1.99
N TYR A 161 -0.25 -17.96 -1.90
CA TYR A 161 -1.43 -17.82 -2.73
C TYR A 161 -1.08 -17.85 -4.23
N ARG A 162 -0.10 -17.06 -4.65
CA ARG A 162 0.38 -17.04 -6.03
C ARG A 162 0.83 -18.41 -6.53
N ARG A 163 1.63 -19.13 -5.73
CA ARG A 163 2.14 -20.45 -6.10
C ARG A 163 1.04 -21.50 -6.23
N ARG A 164 0.00 -21.39 -5.43
CA ARG A 164 -1.10 -22.36 -5.40
C ARG A 164 -2.12 -22.14 -6.51
N TRP A 165 -2.46 -20.90 -6.79
CA TRP A 165 -3.59 -20.53 -7.64
C TRP A 165 -3.19 -19.94 -8.98
N LEU A 166 -2.09 -19.23 -9.07
CA LEU A 166 -1.56 -18.65 -10.30
C LEU A 166 -0.54 -19.60 -10.91
N LYS A 167 -1.00 -20.55 -11.72
CA LYS A 167 -0.11 -21.42 -12.51
C LYS A 167 0.52 -20.54 -13.61
N HIS A 168 1.83 -20.34 -13.50
CA HIS A 168 2.62 -19.73 -14.56
C HIS A 168 2.72 -20.71 -15.72
N ASN A 169 2.41 -20.28 -16.95
CA ASN A 169 2.80 -21.04 -18.14
C ASN A 169 4.32 -20.97 -18.25
N SER A 170 5.00 -22.07 -17.97
CA SER A 170 6.34 -22.35 -18.45
C SER A 170 6.24 -22.80 -19.89
#